data_fb9f56b72f920caa10580201e40c4999
#
_entry.id   fb9f56b72f920caa10580201e40c4999
#
_cell.length_a   1.000
_cell.length_b   1.000
_cell.length_c   1.000
_cell.angle_alpha   90.00
_cell.angle_beta   90.00
_cell.angle_gamma   90.00
#
_symmetry.space_group_name_H-M   'P 1'
#
loop_
_entity.id
_entity.type
_entity.pdbx_description
1 polymer ?
#
loop_
_entity_poly.entity_id
_entity_poly.type
_entity_poly.pdbx_seq_one_letter_code
_entity_poly.pdbx_strand_id
1 'polypeptide(L)'
;MGDAVFQTAVYANLASEEPNVRQVATRVSLGEADAGIVYASDVTPDIAGRVLQIAIPAAQNVVATYPIVVVGEAPGGEVAQAFADFVLGPDGQSILQEWGFGN
;
A
#
# COMPACT_ATOMS: atom_id res chain seq x y z
N MET A 1 17.49 -8.24 -11.35
CA MET A 1 18.53 -7.39 -11.19
C MET A 1 19.22 -7.44 -9.86
N GLY A 2 19.06 -7.87 -8.83
CA GLY A 2 19.81 -7.99 -7.58
C GLY A 2 21.27 -7.54 -7.65
N ASP A 3 21.52 -6.51 -8.43
CA ASP A 3 22.86 -6.00 -8.62
C ASP A 3 23.31 -5.27 -7.36
N ALA A 4 24.37 -5.77 -6.72
CA ALA A 4 24.89 -5.18 -5.50
C ALA A 4 25.39 -3.76 -5.71
N VAL A 5 25.90 -3.43 -6.88
CA VAL A 5 26.38 -2.08 -7.21
C VAL A 5 25.18 -1.12 -7.28
N PHE A 6 24.11 -1.53 -7.96
CA PHE A 6 22.89 -0.73 -8.03
C PHE A 6 22.28 -0.53 -6.65
N GLN A 7 22.17 -1.59 -5.87
CA GLN A 7 21.62 -1.55 -4.53
C GLN A 7 22.43 -0.59 -3.63
N THR A 8 23.75 -0.67 -3.68
CA THR A 8 24.64 0.20 -2.92
C THR A 8 24.44 1.66 -3.30
N ALA A 9 24.32 1.94 -4.61
CA ALA A 9 24.12 3.29 -5.11
C ALA A 9 22.78 3.87 -4.64
N VAL A 10 21.72 3.06 -4.63
CA VAL A 10 20.41 3.48 -4.12
C VAL A 10 20.50 3.84 -2.64
N TYR A 11 21.11 2.97 -1.82
CA TYR A 11 21.23 3.23 -0.39
C TYR A 11 22.13 4.42 -0.08
N ALA A 12 23.08 4.73 -0.94
CA ALA A 12 23.92 5.92 -0.77
C ALA A 12 23.13 7.23 -0.85
N ASN A 13 21.97 7.19 -1.50
CA ASN A 13 21.07 8.35 -1.63
C ASN A 13 19.92 8.34 -0.63
N LEU A 14 19.98 7.49 0.39
CA LEU A 14 18.94 7.39 1.39
C LEU A 14 18.80 8.69 2.17
N ALA A 15 17.64 9.34 2.05
CA ALA A 15 17.37 10.61 2.73
C ALA A 15 16.87 10.40 4.16
N SER A 16 16.04 9.37 4.37
CA SER A 16 15.54 9.03 5.70
C SER A 16 15.00 7.60 5.70
N GLU A 17 14.87 7.04 6.90
CA GLU A 17 14.19 5.77 7.13
C GLU A 17 13.00 6.05 8.03
N GLU A 18 11.80 5.71 7.56
CA GLU A 18 10.58 5.98 8.29
C GLU A 18 10.00 4.71 8.91
N PRO A 19 9.33 4.81 10.06
CA PRO A 19 8.79 3.61 10.73
C PRO A 19 7.62 2.97 10.00
N ASN A 20 6.98 3.67 9.06
CA ASN A 20 5.90 3.10 8.26
C ASN A 20 5.79 3.79 6.90
N VAL A 21 5.11 3.11 5.97
CA VAL A 21 5.01 3.57 4.58
C VAL A 21 4.20 4.87 4.43
N ARG A 22 3.23 5.10 5.31
CA ARG A 22 2.45 6.34 5.26
C ARG A 22 3.33 7.56 5.50
N GLN A 23 4.31 7.46 6.39
CA GLN A 23 5.26 8.53 6.64
C GLN A 23 6.22 8.72 5.47
N VAL A 24 6.57 7.66 4.75
CA VAL A 24 7.35 7.76 3.50
C VAL A 24 6.58 8.62 2.50
N ALA A 25 5.32 8.31 2.27
CA ALA A 25 4.47 9.07 1.35
C ALA A 25 4.38 10.55 1.76
N THR A 26 4.26 10.81 3.06
CA THR A 26 4.21 12.16 3.60
C THR A 26 5.49 12.94 3.29
N ARG A 27 6.67 12.32 3.49
CA ARG A 27 7.96 12.96 3.21
C ARG A 27 8.08 13.39 1.75
N VAL A 28 7.68 12.51 0.83
CA VAL A 28 7.73 12.81 -0.59
C VAL A 28 6.73 13.93 -0.92
N SER A 29 5.53 13.89 -0.36
CA SER A 29 4.50 14.90 -0.62
C SER A 29 4.89 16.29 -0.13
N LEU A 30 5.75 16.38 0.88
CA LEU A 30 6.25 17.63 1.43
C LEU A 30 7.54 18.10 0.75
N GLY A 31 8.09 17.33 -0.18
CA GLY A 31 9.33 17.67 -0.87
C GLY A 31 10.59 17.42 -0.04
N GLU A 32 10.49 16.67 1.04
CA GLU A 32 11.63 16.34 1.91
C GLU A 32 12.46 15.18 1.37
N ALA A 33 11.90 14.45 0.42
CA ALA A 33 12.59 13.41 -0.34
C ALA A 33 12.07 13.45 -1.76
N ASP A 34 12.90 13.06 -2.72
CA ASP A 34 12.53 13.10 -4.14
C ASP A 34 11.68 11.91 -4.56
N ALA A 35 11.86 10.76 -3.92
CA ALA A 35 11.13 9.53 -4.24
C ALA A 35 11.04 8.64 -3.02
N GLY A 36 10.03 7.78 -3.01
CA GLY A 36 9.85 6.77 -1.98
C GLY A 36 9.09 5.59 -2.52
N ILE A 37 9.26 4.44 -1.89
CA ILE A 37 8.54 3.22 -2.25
C ILE A 37 7.46 2.99 -1.21
N VAL A 38 6.21 2.91 -1.67
CA VAL A 38 5.04 2.76 -0.81
C VAL A 38 4.05 1.82 -1.49
N TYR A 39 3.00 1.45 -0.79
CA TYR A 39 1.87 0.75 -1.41
C TYR A 39 1.00 1.76 -2.17
N ALA A 40 0.32 1.31 -3.22
CA ALA A 40 -0.59 2.17 -3.97
C ALA A 40 -1.65 2.82 -3.06
N SER A 41 -2.08 2.09 -2.02
CA SER A 41 -3.06 2.59 -1.06
C SER A 41 -2.55 3.71 -0.15
N ASP A 42 -1.24 3.95 -0.13
CA ASP A 42 -0.67 5.04 0.66
C ASP A 42 -0.75 6.39 -0.06
N VAL A 43 -1.03 6.38 -1.35
CA VAL A 43 -1.27 7.60 -2.11
C VAL A 43 -2.75 7.97 -1.94
N THR A 44 -3.06 8.54 -0.79
CA THR A 44 -4.43 8.91 -0.44
C THR A 44 -4.87 10.14 -1.21
N PRO A 45 -6.20 10.40 -1.35
CA PRO A 45 -6.68 11.54 -2.12
C PRO A 45 -6.11 12.89 -1.68
N ASP A 46 -5.80 13.05 -0.40
CA ASP A 46 -5.28 14.31 0.13
C ASP A 46 -3.84 14.62 -0.35
N ILE A 47 -3.05 13.61 -0.70
CA ILE A 47 -1.69 13.82 -1.20
C ILE A 47 -1.53 13.51 -2.69
N ALA A 48 -2.52 12.92 -3.32
CA ALA A 48 -2.42 12.47 -4.71
C ALA A 48 -2.05 13.60 -5.68
N GLY A 49 -2.48 14.84 -5.39
CA GLY A 49 -2.15 16.00 -6.22
C GLY A 49 -0.73 16.51 -6.05
N ARG A 50 0.01 16.03 -5.07
CA ARG A 50 1.36 16.49 -4.75
C ARG A 50 2.46 15.52 -5.16
N VAL A 51 2.09 14.35 -5.63
CA VAL A 51 3.06 13.29 -5.98
C VAL A 51 2.72 12.72 -7.35
N LEU A 52 3.74 12.15 -7.99
CA LEU A 52 3.54 11.36 -9.20
C LEU A 52 3.68 9.89 -8.81
N GLN A 53 2.65 9.11 -9.07
CA GLN A 53 2.68 7.69 -8.79
C GLN A 53 3.20 6.93 -10.01
N ILE A 54 4.27 6.18 -9.81
CA ILE A 54 4.89 5.37 -10.86
C ILE A 54 4.76 3.90 -10.45
N ALA A 55 4.06 3.12 -11.27
CA ALA A 55 3.84 1.71 -10.98
C ALA A 55 5.14 0.91 -11.15
N ILE A 56 5.43 0.02 -10.19
CA ILE A 56 6.50 -0.95 -10.34
C ILE A 56 6.01 -2.02 -11.31
N PRO A 57 6.77 -2.35 -12.38
CA PRO A 57 6.34 -3.38 -13.32
C PRO A 57 6.07 -4.71 -12.61
N ALA A 58 5.03 -5.42 -13.06
CA ALA A 58 4.58 -6.65 -12.42
C ALA A 58 5.72 -7.67 -12.25
N ALA A 59 6.65 -7.73 -13.20
CA ALA A 59 7.76 -8.67 -13.16
C ALA A 59 8.74 -8.39 -12.00
N GLN A 60 8.79 -7.17 -11.50
CA GLN A 60 9.67 -6.76 -10.40
C GLN A 60 8.93 -6.47 -9.11
N ASN A 61 7.60 -6.58 -9.12
CA ASN A 61 6.80 -6.25 -7.96
C ASN A 61 6.44 -7.49 -7.14
N VAL A 62 6.23 -7.28 -5.84
CA VAL A 62 5.66 -8.30 -4.95
C VAL A 62 4.37 -7.74 -4.38
N VAL A 63 3.26 -8.38 -4.71
CA VAL A 63 1.93 -7.94 -4.27
C VAL A 63 1.66 -8.48 -2.87
N ALA A 64 1.35 -7.58 -1.93
CA ALA A 64 0.97 -7.97 -0.58
C ALA A 64 -0.49 -8.41 -0.57
N THR A 65 -0.76 -9.52 0.09
CA THR A 65 -2.12 -10.03 0.26
C THR A 65 -2.56 -9.83 1.70
N TYR A 66 -3.74 -9.22 1.87
CA TYR A 66 -4.33 -9.00 3.19
C TYR A 66 -5.51 -9.93 3.38
N PRO A 67 -5.37 -11.00 4.19
CA PRO A 67 -6.50 -11.88 4.45
C PRO A 67 -7.46 -11.25 5.44
N ILE A 68 -8.76 -11.57 5.30
CA ILE A 68 -9.78 -11.24 6.29
C ILE A 68 -10.34 -12.55 6.83
N VAL A 69 -10.50 -12.65 8.14
CA VAL A 69 -10.98 -13.86 8.78
C VAL A 69 -12.04 -13.52 9.82
N VAL A 70 -12.96 -14.47 10.02
CA VAL A 70 -13.89 -14.42 11.13
C VAL A 70 -13.33 -15.33 12.22
N VAL A 71 -13.22 -14.77 13.44
CA VAL A 71 -12.69 -15.53 14.58
C VAL A 71 -13.66 -16.65 14.93
N GLY A 72 -13.16 -17.87 15.11
CA GLY A 72 -13.96 -19.01 15.51
C GLY A 72 -14.63 -18.76 16.85
N GLU A 73 -15.90 -19.14 16.96
CA GLU A 73 -16.71 -18.98 18.18
C GLU A 73 -16.88 -17.51 18.60
N ALA A 74 -16.75 -16.56 17.68
CA ALA A 74 -16.99 -15.16 17.96
C ALA A 74 -18.47 -14.94 18.35
N PRO A 75 -18.76 -14.13 19.39
CA PRO A 75 -20.14 -13.86 19.79
C PRO A 75 -21.00 -13.26 18.69
N GLY A 76 -20.43 -12.46 17.80
CA GLY A 76 -21.12 -11.84 16.66
C GLY A 76 -20.79 -12.51 15.34
N GLY A 77 -20.61 -13.84 15.32
CA GLY A 77 -20.12 -14.55 14.15
C GLY A 77 -20.91 -14.33 12.88
N GLU A 78 -22.24 -14.28 12.95
CA GLU A 78 -23.09 -14.04 11.77
C GLU A 78 -22.88 -12.64 11.20
N VAL A 79 -22.77 -11.63 12.07
CA VAL A 79 -22.52 -10.25 11.64
C VAL A 79 -21.12 -10.11 11.09
N ALA A 80 -20.13 -10.74 11.72
CA ALA A 80 -18.76 -10.74 11.24
C ALA A 80 -18.65 -11.38 9.87
N GLN A 81 -19.36 -12.49 9.65
CA GLN A 81 -19.37 -13.14 8.34
C GLN A 81 -20.03 -12.26 7.29
N ALA A 82 -21.12 -11.59 7.64
CA ALA A 82 -21.78 -10.65 6.73
C ALA A 82 -20.87 -9.51 6.34
N PHE A 83 -20.06 -9.00 7.26
CA PHE A 83 -19.06 -7.98 6.95
C PHE A 83 -18.00 -8.50 6.00
N ALA A 84 -17.45 -9.68 6.28
CA ALA A 84 -16.45 -10.29 5.40
C ALA A 84 -17.01 -10.51 3.99
N ASP A 85 -18.27 -10.98 3.90
CA ASP A 85 -18.94 -11.20 2.61
C ASP A 85 -19.12 -9.87 1.87
N PHE A 86 -19.45 -8.80 2.57
CA PHE A 86 -19.55 -7.46 1.98
C PHE A 86 -18.19 -7.00 1.43
N VAL A 87 -17.13 -7.14 2.22
CA VAL A 87 -15.78 -6.75 1.81
C VAL A 87 -15.35 -7.50 0.54
N LEU A 88 -15.65 -8.79 0.47
CA LEU A 88 -15.30 -9.63 -0.67
C LEU A 88 -16.26 -9.50 -1.85
N GLY A 89 -17.41 -8.88 -1.63
CA GLY A 89 -18.42 -8.67 -2.67
C GLY A 89 -18.11 -7.48 -3.57
N PRO A 90 -18.92 -7.26 -4.62
CA PRO A 90 -18.64 -6.25 -5.63
C PRO A 90 -18.58 -4.82 -5.05
N ASP A 91 -19.46 -4.48 -4.13
CA ASP A 91 -19.48 -3.13 -3.55
C ASP A 91 -18.24 -2.87 -2.68
N GLY A 92 -17.89 -3.82 -1.82
CA GLY A 92 -16.70 -3.71 -0.98
C GLY A 92 -15.42 -3.65 -1.81
N GLN A 93 -15.33 -4.48 -2.84
CA GLN A 93 -14.17 -4.48 -3.73
C GLN A 93 -14.06 -3.17 -4.51
N SER A 94 -15.17 -2.60 -4.93
CA SER A 94 -15.19 -1.30 -5.61
C SER A 94 -14.64 -0.20 -4.70
N ILE A 95 -15.07 -0.17 -3.44
CA ILE A 95 -14.60 0.80 -2.46
C ILE A 95 -13.09 0.64 -2.24
N LEU A 96 -12.63 -0.60 -2.06
CA LEU A 96 -11.20 -0.86 -1.85
C LEU A 96 -10.37 -0.40 -3.06
N GLN A 97 -10.86 -0.63 -4.27
CA GLN A 97 -10.15 -0.19 -5.48
C GLN A 97 -10.03 1.32 -5.56
N GLU A 98 -11.06 2.05 -5.13
CA GLU A 98 -11.00 3.52 -5.09
C GLU A 98 -9.89 4.02 -4.17
N TRP A 99 -9.54 3.24 -3.16
CA TRP A 99 -8.49 3.58 -2.20
C TRP A 99 -7.15 2.91 -2.50
N GLY A 100 -7.00 2.34 -3.70
CA GLY A 100 -5.74 1.78 -4.15
C GLY A 100 -5.48 0.34 -3.76
N PHE A 101 -6.48 -0.36 -3.25
CA PHE A 101 -6.37 -1.79 -2.94
C PHE A 101 -6.87 -2.62 -4.11
N GLY A 102 -6.28 -3.79 -4.25
CA GLY A 102 -6.67 -4.71 -5.29
C GLY A 102 -6.10 -4.34 -6.65
N ASN A 103 -6.55 -5.05 -7.62
CA ASN A 103 -6.03 -4.93 -8.99
C ASN A 103 -7.06 -4.42 -9.94
#